data_afcd47992f7adb4e59cc2dfe1c447405
#
_entry.id   afcd47992f7adb4e59cc2dfe1c447405
#
_cell.length_a   1.000
_cell.length_b   1.000
_cell.length_c   1.000
_cell.angle_alpha   90.00
_cell.angle_beta   90.00
_cell.angle_gamma   90.00
#
_symmetry.space_group_name_H-M   'P 1'
#
loop_
_entity.id
_entity.type
_entity.pdbx_description
1 polymer ?
#
loop_
_entity_poly.entity_id
_entity_poly.type
_entity_poly.pdbx_seq_one_letter_code
_entity_poly.pdbx_strand_id
1 'polypeptide(L)'
;VCLFEGTYCKYRTQEDNGKPADAARAQKYLQLAVAASQELMNAGYALSANYGDVYNSLNLNGNPEVIFWRNYHKDVLGHSTVDYTTGSTAQRGITKDAVDAFLFRDGKPLATTSLDTDDKAELDKTGHYSIKKMLANRDKRLSVIIDSIVCFKGHGWPRDPQLAEMTSSTAYTIAK
;
A
#
# COMPACT_ATOMS: atom_id res chain seq x y z
N VAL A 1 -4.47 -8.43 15.30
CA VAL A 1 -5.76 -8.62 16.00
C VAL A 1 -5.75 -7.88 17.33
N CYS A 2 -4.82 -8.17 18.26
CA CYS A 2 -4.81 -7.55 19.60
C CYS A 2 -4.68 -6.02 19.57
N LEU A 3 -3.82 -5.47 18.72
CA LEU A 3 -3.69 -4.01 18.57
C LEU A 3 -5.00 -3.38 18.10
N PHE A 4 -5.65 -3.97 17.11
CA PHE A 4 -6.94 -3.50 16.61
C PHE A 4 -8.02 -3.54 17.70
N GLU A 5 -8.19 -4.69 18.35
CA GLU A 5 -9.21 -4.86 19.39
C GLU A 5 -8.98 -3.92 20.58
N GLY A 6 -7.73 -3.75 21.01
CA GLY A 6 -7.36 -2.84 22.08
C GLY A 6 -7.65 -1.40 21.74
N THR A 7 -7.28 -0.96 20.54
CA THR A 7 -7.54 0.40 20.06
C THR A 7 -9.05 0.64 19.88
N TYR A 8 -9.77 -0.31 19.28
CA TYR A 8 -11.22 -0.22 19.15
C TYR A 8 -11.92 -0.09 20.51
N CYS A 9 -11.59 -0.94 21.46
CA CYS A 9 -12.18 -0.86 22.80
C CYS A 9 -11.86 0.45 23.52
N LYS A 10 -10.70 1.04 23.27
CA LYS A 10 -10.30 2.31 23.87
C LYS A 10 -11.09 3.51 23.34
N TYR A 11 -11.36 3.54 22.04
CA TYR A 11 -11.89 4.73 21.37
C TYR A 11 -13.32 4.61 20.86
N ARG A 12 -13.95 3.42 20.92
CA ARG A 12 -15.35 3.25 20.53
C ARG A 12 -16.27 4.06 21.47
N THR A 13 -17.38 4.53 20.92
CA THR A 13 -18.40 5.23 21.65
C THR A 13 -19.76 4.51 21.54
N GLN A 14 -20.66 4.80 22.47
CA GLN A 14 -22.04 4.29 22.38
C GLN A 14 -22.75 4.83 21.14
N GLU A 15 -22.48 6.08 20.79
CA GLU A 15 -23.10 6.77 19.66
C GLU A 15 -22.64 6.19 18.32
N ASP A 16 -21.32 6.06 18.11
CA ASP A 16 -20.77 5.63 16.82
C ASP A 16 -20.79 4.11 16.63
N ASN A 17 -20.63 3.35 17.72
CA ASN A 17 -20.34 1.91 17.64
C ASN A 17 -21.37 1.05 18.41
N GLY A 18 -22.41 1.67 19.02
CA GLY A 18 -23.41 0.96 19.81
C GLY A 18 -22.87 0.33 21.11
N LYS A 19 -21.63 0.67 21.50
CA LYS A 19 -20.99 0.15 22.72
C LYS A 19 -20.09 1.22 23.33
N PRO A 20 -20.13 1.42 24.66
CA PRO A 20 -19.24 2.35 25.33
C PRO A 20 -17.79 1.87 25.27
N ALA A 21 -16.86 2.78 25.51
CA ALA A 21 -15.46 2.44 25.70
C ALA A 21 -15.28 1.42 26.83
N ASP A 22 -14.31 0.55 26.70
CA ASP A 22 -13.97 -0.47 27.69
C ASP A 22 -12.45 -0.42 27.96
N ALA A 23 -12.09 0.34 28.98
CA ALA A 23 -10.70 0.59 29.31
C ALA A 23 -9.96 -0.71 29.74
N ALA A 24 -10.63 -1.57 30.51
CA ALA A 24 -10.02 -2.80 31.00
C ALA A 24 -9.73 -3.78 29.85
N ARG A 25 -10.68 -3.95 28.96
CA ARG A 25 -10.53 -4.76 27.74
C ARG A 25 -9.47 -4.15 26.79
N ALA A 26 -9.48 -2.85 26.63
CA ALA A 26 -8.47 -2.13 25.84
C ALA A 26 -7.06 -2.39 26.37
N GLN A 27 -6.85 -2.20 27.67
CA GLN A 27 -5.55 -2.44 28.31
C GLN A 27 -5.08 -3.88 28.15
N LYS A 28 -5.95 -4.85 28.40
CA LYS A 28 -5.64 -6.28 28.22
C LYS A 28 -5.11 -6.58 26.80
N TYR A 29 -5.83 -6.14 25.77
CA TYR A 29 -5.45 -6.45 24.39
C TYR A 29 -4.21 -5.67 23.93
N LEU A 30 -4.03 -4.42 24.39
CA LEU A 30 -2.81 -3.67 24.10
C LEU A 30 -1.56 -4.31 24.77
N GLN A 31 -1.71 -4.80 25.98
CA GLN A 31 -0.62 -5.55 26.64
C GLN A 31 -0.29 -6.85 25.91
N LEU A 32 -1.29 -7.61 25.44
CA LEU A 32 -1.07 -8.78 24.61
C LEU A 32 -0.38 -8.45 23.28
N ALA A 33 -0.72 -7.31 22.68
CA ALA A 33 -0.04 -6.86 21.46
C ALA A 33 1.44 -6.55 21.72
N VAL A 34 1.76 -5.89 22.83
CA VAL A 34 3.16 -5.61 23.23
C VAL A 34 3.92 -6.91 23.49
N ALA A 35 3.34 -7.83 24.25
CA ALA A 35 3.97 -9.11 24.56
C ALA A 35 4.27 -9.93 23.28
N ALA A 36 3.29 -10.08 22.40
CA ALA A 36 3.48 -10.77 21.13
C ALA A 36 4.52 -10.12 20.23
N SER A 37 4.56 -8.78 20.21
CA SER A 37 5.58 -8.04 19.46
C SER A 37 6.99 -8.28 20.03
N GLN A 38 7.11 -8.34 21.36
CA GLN A 38 8.38 -8.62 22.02
C GLN A 38 8.87 -10.06 21.75
N GLU A 39 7.97 -11.03 21.77
CA GLU A 39 8.29 -12.40 21.39
C GLU A 39 8.79 -12.48 19.94
N LEU A 40 8.12 -11.77 19.03
CA LEU A 40 8.53 -11.71 17.63
C LEU A 40 9.91 -11.09 17.45
N MET A 41 10.21 -9.99 18.14
CA MET A 41 11.53 -9.36 18.10
C MET A 41 12.64 -10.31 18.59
N ASN A 42 12.33 -11.20 19.54
CA ASN A 42 13.26 -12.18 20.07
C ASN A 42 13.36 -13.47 19.22
N ALA A 43 12.44 -13.67 18.28
CA ALA A 43 12.36 -14.88 17.45
C ALA A 43 13.33 -14.90 16.26
N GLY A 44 14.15 -13.85 16.08
CA GLY A 44 15.16 -13.79 15.02
C GLY A 44 14.65 -13.31 13.67
N TYR A 45 13.43 -12.80 13.59
CA TYR A 45 12.95 -12.13 12.39
C TYR A 45 13.70 -10.82 12.15
N ALA A 46 13.93 -10.48 10.90
CA ALA A 46 14.64 -9.27 10.50
C ALA A 46 13.96 -8.64 9.27
N LEU A 47 14.13 -7.34 9.10
CA LEU A 47 13.65 -6.69 7.87
C LEU A 47 14.43 -7.20 6.67
N SER A 48 13.75 -7.43 5.56
CA SER A 48 14.38 -7.73 4.28
C SER A 48 15.22 -6.55 3.82
N ALA A 49 16.40 -6.82 3.27
CA ALA A 49 17.28 -5.79 2.73
C ALA A 49 16.63 -5.04 1.55
N ASN A 50 15.75 -5.70 0.84
CA ASN A 50 15.02 -5.14 -0.28
C ASN A 50 13.51 -5.29 -0.06
N TYR A 51 12.81 -4.16 0.06
CA TYR A 51 11.37 -4.12 0.24
C TYR A 51 10.60 -4.83 -0.89
N GLY A 52 11.09 -4.71 -2.13
CA GLY A 52 10.48 -5.36 -3.28
C GLY A 52 10.44 -6.88 -3.17
N ASP A 53 11.40 -7.50 -2.52
CA ASP A 53 11.48 -8.96 -2.39
C ASP A 53 10.34 -9.53 -1.53
N VAL A 54 9.78 -8.74 -0.64
CA VAL A 54 8.63 -9.16 0.18
C VAL A 54 7.34 -9.20 -0.66
N TYR A 55 7.18 -8.27 -1.60
CA TYR A 55 5.92 -8.06 -2.33
C TYR A 55 5.93 -8.60 -3.77
N ASN A 56 7.10 -8.69 -4.39
CA ASN A 56 7.23 -9.07 -5.81
C ASN A 56 7.88 -10.43 -6.02
N SER A 57 8.24 -11.15 -4.96
CA SER A 57 8.84 -12.47 -5.07
C SER A 57 7.80 -13.54 -5.42
N LEU A 58 8.18 -14.47 -6.27
CA LEU A 58 7.37 -15.66 -6.59
C LEU A 58 7.33 -16.66 -5.43
N ASN A 59 8.30 -16.61 -4.53
CA ASN A 59 8.41 -17.49 -3.39
C ASN A 59 9.01 -16.72 -2.19
N LEU A 60 8.34 -16.80 -1.07
CA LEU A 60 8.77 -16.12 0.17
C LEU A 60 9.46 -17.05 1.17
N ASN A 61 9.74 -18.29 0.77
CA ASN A 61 10.46 -19.22 1.63
C ASN A 61 11.86 -18.69 1.94
N GLY A 62 12.20 -18.65 3.24
CA GLY A 62 13.49 -18.14 3.70
C GLY A 62 13.61 -16.60 3.75
N ASN A 63 12.55 -15.87 3.42
CA ASN A 63 12.56 -14.41 3.60
C ASN A 63 12.50 -14.08 5.11
N PRO A 64 13.47 -13.36 5.67
CA PRO A 64 13.56 -13.12 7.12
C PRO A 64 12.46 -12.24 7.68
N GLU A 65 11.77 -11.45 6.86
CA GLU A 65 10.71 -10.55 7.28
C GLU A 65 9.34 -11.24 7.35
N VAL A 66 9.18 -12.37 6.64
CA VAL A 66 7.87 -13.01 6.47
C VAL A 66 7.59 -13.99 7.58
N ILE A 67 6.54 -13.71 8.37
CA ILE A 67 6.09 -14.56 9.50
C ILE A 67 5.14 -15.64 9.01
N PHE A 68 4.22 -15.27 8.12
CA PHE A 68 3.20 -16.15 7.59
C PHE A 68 2.92 -15.83 6.13
N TRP A 69 2.87 -16.84 5.29
CA TRP A 69 2.62 -16.71 3.87
C TRP A 69 1.95 -17.95 3.29
N ARG A 70 1.33 -17.77 2.13
CA ARG A 70 0.75 -18.87 1.36
C ARG A 70 1.42 -18.93 0.00
N ASN A 71 1.96 -20.09 -0.33
CA ASN A 71 2.55 -20.29 -1.64
C ASN A 71 1.47 -20.53 -2.68
N TYR A 72 1.54 -19.76 -3.76
CA TYR A 72 0.69 -19.94 -4.94
C TYR A 72 1.50 -20.58 -6.05
N HIS A 73 0.88 -21.51 -6.75
CA HIS A 73 1.51 -22.23 -7.84
C HIS A 73 0.68 -22.05 -9.11
N LYS A 74 1.33 -21.71 -10.19
CA LYS A 74 0.71 -21.58 -11.50
C LYS A 74 -0.06 -22.88 -11.82
N ASP A 75 -1.26 -22.74 -12.35
CA ASP A 75 -2.15 -23.82 -12.79
C ASP A 75 -2.64 -24.80 -11.69
N VAL A 76 -2.24 -24.58 -10.43
CA VAL A 76 -2.64 -25.42 -9.29
C VAL A 76 -3.42 -24.61 -8.25
N LEU A 77 -2.87 -23.51 -7.82
CA LEU A 77 -3.44 -22.63 -6.80
C LEU A 77 -3.13 -21.18 -7.13
N GLY A 78 -4.11 -20.52 -7.71
CA GLY A 78 -4.03 -19.09 -8.04
C GLY A 78 -4.94 -18.22 -7.17
N HIS A 79 -4.93 -16.94 -7.45
CA HIS A 79 -5.87 -15.96 -6.92
C HIS A 79 -6.21 -14.93 -7.98
N SER A 80 -7.36 -14.29 -7.86
CA SER A 80 -7.86 -13.34 -8.86
C SER A 80 -7.40 -11.89 -8.63
N THR A 81 -6.59 -11.64 -7.61
CA THR A 81 -6.16 -10.26 -7.29
C THR A 81 -5.43 -9.59 -8.46
N VAL A 82 -4.63 -10.35 -9.19
CA VAL A 82 -3.89 -9.87 -10.38
C VAL A 82 -4.86 -9.38 -11.45
N ASP A 83 -5.92 -10.15 -11.75
CA ASP A 83 -6.90 -9.79 -12.77
C ASP A 83 -7.61 -8.47 -12.45
N TYR A 84 -7.91 -8.23 -11.17
CA TYR A 84 -8.57 -7.02 -10.73
C TYR A 84 -7.66 -5.78 -10.70
N THR A 85 -6.35 -5.97 -10.63
CA THR A 85 -5.38 -4.85 -10.52
C THR A 85 -4.72 -4.52 -11.85
N THR A 86 -4.86 -5.33 -12.87
CA THR A 86 -4.08 -5.26 -14.11
C THR A 86 -4.88 -5.32 -15.40
N GLY A 87 -6.14 -5.66 -15.34
CA GLY A 87 -7.00 -5.70 -16.52
C GLY A 87 -7.40 -4.31 -16.99
N SER A 88 -7.85 -4.21 -18.24
CA SER A 88 -8.42 -2.97 -18.83
C SER A 88 -9.62 -2.42 -18.04
N THR A 89 -10.15 -3.23 -17.14
CA THR A 89 -11.23 -2.89 -16.21
C THR A 89 -10.74 -2.75 -14.77
N ALA A 90 -9.46 -2.46 -14.56
CA ALA A 90 -8.89 -2.31 -13.22
C ALA A 90 -9.75 -1.35 -12.38
N GLN A 91 -10.48 -1.92 -11.46
CA GLN A 91 -11.40 -1.17 -10.59
C GLN A 91 -10.73 -0.77 -9.28
N ARG A 92 -9.55 -1.30 -9.02
CA ARG A 92 -8.82 -1.14 -7.75
C ARG A 92 -7.46 -0.53 -8.01
N GLY A 93 -7.13 0.42 -7.20
CA GLY A 93 -5.83 1.07 -7.15
C GLY A 93 -5.58 1.57 -5.74
N ILE A 94 -4.42 2.13 -5.52
CA ILE A 94 -4.07 2.75 -4.25
C ILE A 94 -4.80 4.08 -4.14
N THR A 95 -5.40 4.37 -3.00
CA THR A 95 -6.04 5.65 -2.76
C THR A 95 -5.03 6.78 -2.69
N LYS A 96 -5.48 8.00 -3.00
CA LYS A 96 -4.64 9.19 -2.86
C LYS A 96 -4.11 9.34 -1.43
N ASP A 97 -4.94 9.09 -0.43
CA ASP A 97 -4.55 9.18 0.99
C ASP A 97 -3.44 8.19 1.34
N ALA A 98 -3.50 6.97 0.78
CA ALA A 98 -2.44 5.99 0.98
C ALA A 98 -1.12 6.42 0.31
N VAL A 99 -1.18 7.04 -0.87
CA VAL A 99 0.00 7.63 -1.52
C VAL A 99 0.56 8.79 -0.70
N ASP A 100 -0.31 9.65 -0.19
CA ASP A 100 0.08 10.82 0.60
C ASP A 100 0.65 10.45 1.98
N ALA A 101 0.31 9.28 2.51
CA ALA A 101 0.88 8.76 3.76
C ALA A 101 2.38 8.40 3.66
N PHE A 102 2.89 8.13 2.45
CA PHE A 102 4.33 7.97 2.26
C PHE A 102 5.03 9.33 2.34
N LEU A 103 5.95 9.50 3.26
CA LEU A 103 6.66 10.75 3.45
C LEU A 103 7.71 10.98 2.35
N PHE A 104 8.13 12.22 2.19
CA PHE A 104 9.28 12.57 1.37
C PHE A 104 10.59 12.20 2.07
N ARG A 105 11.70 12.20 1.34
CA ARG A 105 13.02 11.84 1.89
C ARG A 105 13.53 12.76 3.00
N ASP A 106 12.95 13.95 3.12
CA ASP A 106 13.17 14.86 4.23
C ASP A 106 12.30 14.59 5.48
N GLY A 107 11.54 13.47 5.45
CA GLY A 107 10.64 13.05 6.54
C GLY A 107 9.36 13.86 6.62
N LYS A 108 9.02 14.66 5.62
CA LYS A 108 7.86 15.54 5.64
C LYS A 108 6.76 15.08 4.68
N PRO A 109 5.49 15.42 4.97
CA PRO A 109 4.38 15.23 4.03
C PRO A 109 4.44 16.25 2.88
N LEU A 110 3.64 16.02 1.83
CA LEU A 110 3.56 16.86 0.64
C LEU A 110 3.36 18.36 0.97
N ALA A 111 2.54 18.65 1.97
CA ALA A 111 2.21 20.05 2.32
C ALA A 111 3.38 20.85 2.92
N THR A 112 4.42 20.20 3.42
CA THR A 112 5.51 20.87 4.18
C THR A 112 6.91 20.49 3.69
N THR A 113 7.04 19.58 2.73
CA THR A 113 8.33 19.24 2.15
C THR A 113 8.94 20.42 1.41
N SER A 114 10.25 20.54 1.50
CA SER A 114 11.04 21.49 0.70
C SER A 114 11.60 20.90 -0.58
N LEU A 115 11.38 19.59 -0.79
CA LEU A 115 11.85 18.91 -1.97
C LEU A 115 10.96 19.25 -3.17
N ASP A 116 11.56 19.21 -4.36
CA ASP A 116 10.83 19.42 -5.60
C ASP A 116 9.83 18.28 -5.82
N THR A 117 8.56 18.64 -5.78
CA THR A 117 7.44 17.70 -5.94
C THR A 117 6.70 17.93 -7.26
N ASP A 118 7.14 18.93 -8.01
CA ASP A 118 6.41 19.44 -9.15
C ASP A 118 6.72 18.60 -10.40
N ASP A 119 5.97 17.53 -10.53
CA ASP A 119 5.75 16.92 -11.83
C ASP A 119 4.77 17.79 -12.61
N LYS A 120 5.24 18.96 -13.11
CA LYS A 120 4.47 19.83 -14.02
C LYS A 120 4.17 19.18 -15.37
N ALA A 121 4.06 17.88 -15.40
CA ALA A 121 3.58 17.20 -16.56
C ALA A 121 2.10 17.56 -16.68
N GLU A 122 1.79 18.40 -17.64
CA GLU A 122 0.42 18.56 -18.10
C GLU A 122 -0.15 17.18 -18.38
N LEU A 123 -1.36 16.96 -17.88
CA LEU A 123 -2.16 15.80 -18.26
C LEU A 123 -2.17 15.76 -19.78
N ASP A 124 -1.58 14.78 -20.38
CA ASP A 124 -1.57 14.67 -21.83
C ASP A 124 -2.99 14.44 -22.37
N LYS A 125 -3.15 14.51 -23.69
CA LYS A 125 -4.47 14.33 -24.34
C LYS A 125 -5.08 12.95 -24.10
N THR A 126 -4.30 12.01 -23.59
CA THR A 126 -4.72 10.64 -23.28
C THR A 126 -5.09 10.45 -21.81
N GLY A 127 -4.94 11.46 -20.98
CA GLY A 127 -5.23 11.38 -19.56
C GLY A 127 -4.07 10.83 -18.72
N HIS A 128 -2.87 10.80 -19.28
CA HIS A 128 -1.68 10.30 -18.60
C HIS A 128 -0.76 11.43 -18.16
N TYR A 129 -0.14 11.31 -17.01
CA TYR A 129 1.00 12.15 -16.65
C TYR A 129 2.02 11.38 -15.81
N SER A 130 3.25 11.82 -15.90
CA SER A 130 4.37 11.21 -15.19
C SER A 130 4.49 11.78 -13.78
N ILE A 131 4.69 10.92 -12.79
CA ILE A 131 4.99 11.29 -11.40
C ILE A 131 6.41 10.87 -10.99
N LYS A 132 7.29 10.65 -11.98
CA LYS A 132 8.68 10.19 -11.73
C LYS A 132 9.43 11.08 -10.75
N LYS A 133 9.28 12.40 -10.86
CA LYS A 133 9.97 13.36 -10.02
C LYS A 133 9.48 13.32 -8.59
N MET A 134 8.16 13.25 -8.41
CA MET A 134 7.55 13.05 -7.09
C MET A 134 8.04 11.75 -6.46
N LEU A 135 8.02 10.63 -7.19
CA LEU A 135 8.48 9.33 -6.70
C LEU A 135 9.97 9.33 -6.35
N ALA A 136 10.81 10.02 -7.13
CA ALA A 136 12.25 10.12 -6.86
C ALA A 136 12.55 10.80 -5.51
N ASN A 137 11.69 11.69 -5.06
CA ASN A 137 11.83 12.42 -3.81
C ASN A 137 11.03 11.85 -2.64
N ARG A 138 10.16 10.87 -2.88
CA ARG A 138 9.42 10.14 -1.85
C ARG A 138 10.18 8.96 -1.28
N ASP A 139 9.61 8.36 -0.24
CA ASP A 139 10.02 7.05 0.26
C ASP A 139 10.08 6.06 -0.90
N LYS A 140 11.22 5.41 -1.05
CA LYS A 140 11.48 4.48 -2.17
C LYS A 140 10.51 3.30 -2.24
N ARG A 141 9.87 2.95 -1.12
CA ARG A 141 8.87 1.88 -1.07
C ARG A 141 7.67 2.19 -1.97
N LEU A 142 7.30 3.46 -2.08
CA LEU A 142 6.18 3.85 -2.93
C LEU A 142 6.44 3.52 -4.41
N SER A 143 7.66 3.71 -4.90
CA SER A 143 8.03 3.38 -6.29
C SER A 143 8.05 1.87 -6.59
N VAL A 144 8.05 1.01 -5.57
CA VAL A 144 7.86 -0.44 -5.72
C VAL A 144 6.39 -0.80 -5.81
N ILE A 145 5.52 0.03 -5.24
CA ILE A 145 4.08 -0.26 -5.11
C ILE A 145 3.28 0.29 -6.28
N ILE A 146 3.60 1.51 -6.76
CA ILE A 146 2.85 2.18 -7.83
C ILE A 146 3.72 2.50 -9.04
N ASP A 147 3.08 2.59 -10.19
CA ASP A 147 3.72 3.00 -11.43
C ASP A 147 4.06 4.51 -11.42
N SER A 148 5.04 4.86 -12.23
CA SER A 148 5.43 6.25 -12.43
C SER A 148 4.52 7.03 -13.39
N ILE A 149 3.57 6.36 -14.01
CA ILE A 149 2.58 6.96 -14.89
C ILE A 149 1.21 6.87 -14.22
N VAL A 150 0.57 8.00 -14.07
CA VAL A 150 -0.78 8.12 -13.52
C VAL A 150 -1.77 8.24 -14.67
N CYS A 151 -2.85 7.47 -14.60
CA CYS A 151 -3.85 7.36 -15.66
C CYS A 151 -5.23 7.73 -15.13
N PHE A 152 -5.88 8.74 -15.70
CA PHE A 152 -7.24 9.12 -15.32
C PHE A 152 -8.28 8.52 -16.27
N LYS A 153 -9.21 7.75 -15.70
CA LYS A 153 -10.34 7.22 -16.44
C LYS A 153 -11.29 8.36 -16.87
N GLY A 154 -11.66 8.39 -18.14
CA GLY A 154 -12.63 9.37 -18.64
C GLY A 154 -12.07 10.45 -19.56
N HIS A 155 -10.77 10.58 -19.70
CA HIS A 155 -10.16 11.36 -20.77
C HIS A 155 -10.07 10.48 -22.02
N GLY A 156 -11.02 10.62 -22.92
CA GLY A 156 -11.05 10.10 -24.28
C GLY A 156 -9.99 9.09 -24.70
N TRP A 157 -9.98 7.96 -24.08
CA TRP A 157 -8.98 6.92 -24.27
C TRP A 157 -8.87 6.50 -25.74
N PRO A 158 -7.81 6.78 -26.46
CA PRO A 158 -7.29 5.77 -27.32
C PRO A 158 -6.72 4.70 -26.39
N ARG A 159 -7.23 3.50 -26.47
CA ARG A 159 -6.60 2.37 -25.77
C ARG A 159 -5.17 2.30 -26.28
N ASP A 160 -4.23 2.84 -25.54
CA ASP A 160 -2.85 2.42 -25.68
C ASP A 160 -2.80 0.99 -25.14
N PRO A 161 -2.56 -0.02 -26.00
CA PRO A 161 -2.54 -1.41 -25.57
C PRO A 161 -1.53 -1.69 -24.47
N GLN A 162 -0.49 -0.85 -24.35
CA GLN A 162 0.52 -0.98 -23.32
C GLN A 162 0.08 -0.38 -21.98
N LEU A 163 -0.83 0.60 -22.01
CA LEU A 163 -1.32 1.29 -20.80
C LEU A 163 -2.76 0.89 -20.45
N ALA A 164 -3.51 0.30 -21.38
CA ALA A 164 -4.87 -0.16 -21.14
C ALA A 164 -4.96 -1.23 -20.04
N GLU A 165 -3.91 -2.00 -19.84
CA GLU A 165 -3.80 -3.02 -18.79
C GLU A 165 -3.42 -2.42 -17.41
N MET A 166 -3.06 -1.14 -17.35
CA MET A 166 -2.53 -0.49 -16.15
C MET A 166 -3.48 0.56 -15.57
N THR A 167 -4.69 0.67 -16.10
CA THR A 167 -5.65 1.68 -15.64
C THR A 167 -6.25 1.35 -14.29
N SER A 168 -6.39 2.38 -13.46
CA SER A 168 -7.01 2.27 -12.14
C SER A 168 -8.10 3.32 -11.98
N SER A 169 -9.15 3.00 -11.22
CA SER A 169 -10.21 3.95 -10.88
C SER A 169 -9.72 5.10 -9.99
N THR A 170 -8.57 4.94 -9.35
CA THR A 170 -7.93 5.96 -8.50
C THR A 170 -6.82 6.72 -9.22
N ALA A 171 -6.58 6.43 -10.48
CA ALA A 171 -5.46 6.86 -11.30
C ALA A 171 -4.09 6.26 -10.92
N TYR A 172 -3.87 5.86 -9.67
CA TYR A 172 -2.62 5.22 -9.24
C TYR A 172 -2.66 3.72 -9.54
N THR A 173 -1.83 3.31 -10.47
CA THR A 173 -1.71 1.90 -10.89
C THR A 173 -0.68 1.18 -10.04
N ILE A 174 -1.00 -0.04 -9.64
CA ILE A 174 -0.07 -0.89 -8.88
C ILE A 174 1.03 -1.33 -9.84
N ALA A 175 2.29 -1.06 -9.48
CA ALA A 175 3.45 -1.56 -10.21
C ALA A 175 3.58 -3.08 -10.03
N LYS A 176 4.03 -3.74 -11.08
CA LYS A 176 4.28 -5.18 -11.10
C LYS A 176 5.71 -5.49 -11.43
#